data_5b572b51ca2c6dda55f91fd02a190d81
#
_entry.id   5b572b51ca2c6dda55f91fd02a190d81
#
_cell.length_a   1.000
_cell.length_b   1.000
_cell.length_c   1.000
_cell.angle_alpha   90.00
_cell.angle_beta   90.00
_cell.angle_gamma   90.00
#
_symmetry.space_group_name_H-M   'P 1'
#
loop_
_entity.id
_entity.type
_entity.pdbx_description
1 polymer ?
#
loop_
_entity_poly.entity_id
_entity_poly.type
_entity_poly.pdbx_seq_one_letter_code
_entity_poly.pdbx_strand_id
1 'polypeptide(L)'
;MSLVDAVIATGPLLPGLSQQQKKRYSELLSKNLAYEVAEGLRTVGFSTIKPVRGGPGEKAFQGGLGPKKVDVAYSDERHGLQLAVSIKSVNSPPYGKNLKNRFGDLCTEAITLHLRFPYAVVCALFAFPLGADQDLTAGREQSTFARANKLFATISGRRGYSNSAEKFEDVSTMLFQPYDPNGPDPWVCLYNSETYEKMSEEAYFAMIKSLYNARNPHALIGEENIAGDEE
;
A
#
# COMPACT_ATOMS: atom_id res chain seq x y z
N MET A 1 14.57 7.21 -7.09
CA MET A 1 13.90 6.15 -6.33
C MET A 1 12.46 6.14 -6.76
N SER A 2 11.96 4.98 -7.20
CA SER A 2 10.60 4.82 -7.70
C SER A 2 10.07 3.41 -7.39
N LEU A 3 8.78 3.19 -7.51
CA LEU A 3 8.20 1.85 -7.32
C LEU A 3 8.75 0.82 -8.33
N VAL A 4 9.23 1.27 -9.49
CA VAL A 4 9.95 0.41 -10.45
C VAL A 4 11.26 -0.12 -9.84
N ASP A 5 12.00 0.70 -9.07
CA ASP A 5 13.23 0.26 -8.38
C ASP A 5 12.95 -0.89 -7.41
N ALA A 6 11.77 -0.89 -6.75
CA ALA A 6 11.35 -2.00 -5.89
C ALA A 6 11.15 -3.31 -6.68
N VAL A 7 10.56 -3.23 -7.88
CA VAL A 7 10.37 -4.39 -8.77
C VAL A 7 11.73 -4.94 -9.22
N ILE A 8 12.64 -4.06 -9.65
CA ILE A 8 14.00 -4.44 -10.08
C ILE A 8 14.77 -5.09 -8.92
N ALA A 9 14.75 -4.46 -7.74
CA ALA A 9 15.44 -4.95 -6.55
C ALA A 9 14.89 -6.29 -6.03
N THR A 10 13.65 -6.64 -6.36
CA THR A 10 13.05 -7.93 -6.00
C THR A 10 13.61 -9.06 -6.86
N GLY A 11 14.07 -8.76 -8.06
CA GLY A 11 14.58 -9.74 -9.02
C GLY A 11 13.49 -10.37 -9.88
N PRO A 12 13.85 -11.38 -10.70
CA PRO A 12 12.94 -11.93 -11.70
C PRO A 12 11.83 -12.81 -11.10
N LEU A 13 10.63 -12.68 -11.66
CA LEU A 13 9.50 -13.58 -11.39
C LEU A 13 9.48 -14.70 -12.43
N LEU A 14 10.26 -15.75 -12.21
CA LEU A 14 10.41 -16.84 -13.18
C LEU A 14 9.18 -17.77 -13.19
N PRO A 15 8.86 -18.39 -14.33
CA PRO A 15 7.87 -19.47 -14.41
C PRO A 15 8.34 -20.71 -13.62
N GLY A 16 7.41 -21.51 -13.13
CA GLY A 16 7.74 -22.78 -12.46
C GLY A 16 8.30 -22.70 -11.04
N LEU A 17 8.27 -21.51 -10.40
CA LEU A 17 8.71 -21.35 -9.01
C LEU A 17 7.95 -22.28 -8.05
N SER A 18 8.68 -22.89 -7.11
CA SER A 18 8.10 -23.61 -5.96
C SER A 18 7.29 -22.67 -5.07
N GLN A 19 6.42 -23.22 -4.22
CA GLN A 19 5.64 -22.42 -3.28
C GLN A 19 6.52 -21.58 -2.34
N GLN A 20 7.65 -22.13 -1.90
CA GLN A 20 8.61 -21.40 -1.06
C GLN A 20 9.25 -20.21 -1.80
N GLN A 21 9.61 -20.40 -3.06
CA GLN A 21 10.18 -19.33 -3.90
C GLN A 21 9.13 -18.22 -4.18
N LYS A 22 7.87 -18.60 -4.48
CA LYS A 22 6.76 -17.66 -4.64
C LYS A 22 6.52 -16.84 -3.37
N LYS A 23 6.55 -17.49 -2.20
CA LYS A 23 6.42 -16.82 -0.90
C LYS A 23 7.57 -15.82 -0.69
N ARG A 24 8.81 -16.26 -0.91
CA ARG A 24 9.99 -15.40 -0.79
C ARG A 24 9.94 -14.20 -1.72
N TYR A 25 9.52 -14.40 -2.98
CA TYR A 25 9.33 -13.30 -3.94
C TYR A 25 8.31 -12.28 -3.41
N SER A 26 7.15 -12.75 -2.92
CA SER A 26 6.11 -11.87 -2.37
C SER A 26 6.61 -11.08 -1.15
N GLU A 27 7.36 -11.71 -0.25
CA GLU A 27 7.95 -11.05 0.93
C GLU A 27 8.97 -9.99 0.53
N LEU A 28 9.86 -10.30 -0.45
CA LEU A 28 10.84 -9.36 -0.95
C LEU A 28 10.18 -8.18 -1.67
N LEU A 29 9.19 -8.44 -2.53
CA LEU A 29 8.46 -7.37 -3.22
C LEU A 29 7.77 -6.43 -2.23
N SER A 30 7.02 -6.98 -1.26
CA SER A 30 6.36 -6.17 -0.23
C SER A 30 7.36 -5.33 0.56
N LYS A 31 8.49 -5.91 0.95
CA LYS A 31 9.56 -5.20 1.67
C LYS A 31 10.17 -4.07 0.82
N ASN A 32 10.50 -4.33 -0.44
CA ASN A 32 11.08 -3.33 -1.33
C ASN A 32 10.10 -2.21 -1.63
N LEU A 33 8.82 -2.54 -1.90
CA LEU A 33 7.75 -1.55 -2.05
C LEU A 33 7.55 -0.71 -0.78
N ALA A 34 7.63 -1.32 0.42
CA ALA A 34 7.53 -0.57 1.67
C ALA A 34 8.65 0.47 1.81
N TYR A 35 9.87 0.15 1.39
CA TYR A 35 10.97 1.11 1.37
C TYR A 35 10.70 2.26 0.39
N GLU A 36 10.29 1.97 -0.86
CA GLU A 36 10.03 3.02 -1.86
C GLU A 36 8.83 3.90 -1.49
N VAL A 37 7.75 3.30 -0.96
CA VAL A 37 6.60 4.06 -0.45
C VAL A 37 7.01 4.96 0.72
N ALA A 38 7.81 4.46 1.66
CA ALA A 38 8.31 5.28 2.76
C ALA A 38 9.21 6.42 2.26
N GLU A 39 10.09 6.18 1.29
CA GLU A 39 10.92 7.23 0.69
C GLU A 39 10.07 8.26 -0.05
N GLY A 40 9.09 7.85 -0.85
CA GLY A 40 8.17 8.77 -1.52
C GLY A 40 7.35 9.61 -0.54
N LEU A 41 6.91 9.04 0.58
CA LEU A 41 6.21 9.78 1.62
C LEU A 41 7.15 10.77 2.36
N ARG A 42 8.46 10.47 2.48
CA ARG A 42 9.44 11.44 3.00
C ARG A 42 9.56 12.66 2.12
N THR A 43 9.53 12.51 0.79
CA THR A 43 9.62 13.65 -0.14
C THR A 43 8.46 14.63 0.00
N VAL A 44 7.30 14.16 0.47
CA VAL A 44 6.13 15.01 0.71
C VAL A 44 5.98 15.46 2.18
N GLY A 45 6.98 15.14 3.04
CA GLY A 45 7.13 15.72 4.36
C GLY A 45 7.01 14.76 5.57
N PHE A 46 6.76 13.46 5.38
CA PHE A 46 6.72 12.48 6.48
C PHE A 46 8.13 12.04 6.90
N SER A 47 8.91 12.95 7.50
CA SER A 47 10.36 12.77 7.75
C SER A 47 10.70 11.55 8.61
N THR A 48 9.86 11.20 9.60
CA THR A 48 10.12 10.10 10.57
C THR A 48 9.45 8.77 10.21
N ILE A 49 8.82 8.68 9.02
CA ILE A 49 8.12 7.47 8.57
C ILE A 49 9.06 6.25 8.48
N LYS A 50 8.53 5.08 8.80
CA LYS A 50 9.25 3.78 8.72
C LYS A 50 8.66 2.93 7.60
N PRO A 51 9.44 2.04 6.96
CA PRO A 51 10.84 1.67 7.28
C PRO A 51 11.87 2.68 6.76
N VAL A 52 13.14 2.55 7.24
CA VAL A 52 14.31 3.29 6.75
C VAL A 52 15.31 2.29 6.19
N ARG A 53 15.85 2.52 5.00
CA ARG A 53 16.91 1.67 4.42
C ARG A 53 18.16 1.69 5.30
N GLY A 54 18.66 0.51 5.65
CA GLY A 54 19.80 0.37 6.57
C GLY A 54 19.54 0.79 8.02
N GLY A 55 18.29 1.11 8.35
CA GLY A 55 17.84 1.53 9.68
C GLY A 55 16.68 0.69 10.19
N PRO A 56 15.83 1.26 11.08
CA PRO A 56 14.67 0.55 11.61
C PRO A 56 13.70 0.12 10.51
N GLY A 57 13.28 -1.16 10.58
CA GLY A 57 12.32 -1.77 9.66
C GLY A 57 10.85 -1.44 9.99
N GLU A 58 9.98 -2.38 9.67
CA GLU A 58 8.55 -2.33 9.98
C GLU A 58 8.30 -2.11 11.48
N LYS A 59 7.27 -1.33 11.79
CA LYS A 59 6.88 -1.07 13.18
C LYS A 59 5.67 -1.91 13.57
N ALA A 60 5.71 -2.48 14.79
CA ALA A 60 4.58 -3.22 15.35
C ALA A 60 3.78 -2.33 16.29
N PHE A 61 2.45 -2.44 16.22
CA PHE A 61 1.50 -1.73 17.07
C PHE A 61 0.57 -2.72 17.75
N GLN A 62 0.16 -2.43 18.99
CA GLN A 62 -0.94 -3.15 19.61
C GLN A 62 -2.25 -2.63 18.98
N GLY A 63 -2.86 -3.45 18.15
CA GLY A 63 -4.16 -3.15 17.54
C GLY A 63 -5.33 -3.68 18.37
N GLY A 64 -6.56 -3.43 17.93
CA GLY A 64 -7.77 -3.87 18.64
C GLY A 64 -7.96 -5.38 18.69
N LEU A 65 -7.49 -6.12 17.69
CA LEU A 65 -7.56 -7.59 17.63
C LEU A 65 -6.22 -8.26 18.02
N GLY A 66 -5.20 -7.50 18.40
CA GLY A 66 -3.87 -8.01 18.76
C GLY A 66 -2.74 -7.23 18.12
N PRO A 67 -1.46 -7.65 18.35
CA PRO A 67 -0.32 -6.97 17.77
C PRO A 67 -0.28 -7.11 16.26
N LYS A 68 -0.02 -5.99 15.57
CA LYS A 68 0.05 -5.91 14.11
C LYS A 68 1.33 -5.22 13.66
N LYS A 69 2.10 -5.87 12.80
CA LYS A 69 3.16 -5.21 12.03
C LYS A 69 2.55 -4.44 10.88
N VAL A 70 3.03 -3.23 10.65
CA VAL A 70 2.61 -2.32 9.60
C VAL A 70 3.77 -2.12 8.64
N ASP A 71 3.53 -2.31 7.34
CA ASP A 71 4.56 -2.25 6.31
C ASP A 71 5.20 -0.86 6.22
N VAL A 72 4.35 0.20 6.21
CA VAL A 72 4.80 1.61 6.26
C VAL A 72 4.00 2.34 7.34
N ALA A 73 4.68 3.00 8.27
CA ALA A 73 4.05 3.64 9.41
C ALA A 73 4.65 5.01 9.76
N TYR A 74 3.79 6.00 9.95
CA TYR A 74 4.10 7.27 10.59
C TYR A 74 3.43 7.32 11.95
N SER A 75 4.20 7.58 13.00
CA SER A 75 3.72 7.52 14.38
C SER A 75 4.61 8.33 15.30
N ASP A 76 4.05 8.85 16.37
CA ASP A 76 4.78 9.44 17.48
C ASP A 76 4.44 8.78 18.83
N GLU A 77 5.12 9.18 19.90
CA GLU A 77 4.93 8.60 21.22
C GLU A 77 3.62 9.03 21.90
N ARG A 78 3.08 10.20 21.56
CA ARG A 78 1.88 10.76 22.19
C ARG A 78 0.61 10.21 21.55
N HIS A 79 0.59 10.14 20.22
CA HIS A 79 -0.63 9.81 19.46
C HIS A 79 -0.62 8.38 18.91
N GLY A 80 0.51 7.68 19.00
CA GLY A 80 0.67 6.35 18.45
C GLY A 80 0.71 6.35 16.92
N LEU A 81 -0.04 5.44 16.29
CA LEU A 81 -0.13 5.35 14.84
C LEU A 81 -1.00 6.48 14.27
N GLN A 82 -0.48 7.25 13.33
CA GLN A 82 -1.18 8.33 12.65
C GLN A 82 -1.41 8.05 11.16
N LEU A 83 -0.45 7.39 10.50
CA LEU A 83 -0.58 6.93 9.11
C LEU A 83 -0.02 5.52 9.00
N ALA A 84 -0.75 4.66 8.32
CA ALA A 84 -0.31 3.33 7.91
C ALA A 84 -0.51 3.13 6.41
N VAL A 85 0.44 2.48 5.73
CA VAL A 85 0.21 1.93 4.39
C VAL A 85 0.49 0.43 4.43
N SER A 86 -0.55 -0.37 4.17
CA SER A 86 -0.45 -1.82 4.06
C SER A 86 -0.07 -2.19 2.64
N ILE A 87 0.91 -3.07 2.47
CA ILE A 87 1.36 -3.53 1.15
C ILE A 87 1.06 -5.01 1.00
N LYS A 88 0.32 -5.35 -0.06
CA LYS A 88 -0.03 -6.72 -0.40
C LYS A 88 0.23 -6.98 -1.87
N SER A 89 0.43 -8.23 -2.21
CA SER A 89 0.59 -8.63 -3.60
C SER A 89 0.01 -10.02 -3.90
N VAL A 90 -0.37 -10.22 -5.15
CA VAL A 90 -0.68 -11.54 -5.72
C VAL A 90 0.19 -11.73 -6.95
N ASN A 91 1.26 -12.50 -6.82
CA ASN A 91 2.35 -12.57 -7.80
C ASN A 91 2.33 -13.79 -8.71
N SER A 92 1.41 -14.74 -8.49
CA SER A 92 1.36 -15.96 -9.32
C SER A 92 -0.06 -16.52 -9.44
N PRO A 93 -0.38 -17.17 -10.57
CA PRO A 93 -1.66 -17.85 -10.75
C PRO A 93 -1.85 -19.00 -9.73
N PRO A 94 -3.12 -19.33 -9.41
CA PRO A 94 -4.33 -18.67 -9.86
C PRO A 94 -4.62 -17.37 -9.10
N TYR A 95 -4.55 -16.23 -9.78
CA TYR A 95 -4.64 -14.88 -9.17
C TYR A 95 -5.96 -14.67 -8.41
N GLY A 96 -7.09 -15.09 -8.99
CA GLY A 96 -8.41 -14.87 -8.40
C GLY A 96 -8.64 -15.60 -7.06
N LYS A 97 -8.06 -16.79 -6.87
CA LYS A 97 -8.11 -17.53 -5.60
C LYS A 97 -7.34 -16.78 -4.50
N ASN A 98 -6.15 -16.30 -4.84
CA ASN A 98 -5.29 -15.58 -3.91
C ASN A 98 -5.86 -14.20 -3.56
N LEU A 99 -6.53 -13.53 -4.50
CA LEU A 99 -7.20 -12.25 -4.28
C LEU A 99 -8.20 -12.30 -3.12
N LYS A 100 -9.09 -13.31 -3.09
CA LYS A 100 -10.11 -13.45 -2.04
C LYS A 100 -9.48 -13.54 -0.64
N ASN A 101 -8.43 -14.33 -0.49
CA ASN A 101 -7.73 -14.46 0.79
C ASN A 101 -7.09 -13.14 1.21
N ARG A 102 -6.41 -12.46 0.29
CA ARG A 102 -5.75 -11.17 0.55
C ARG A 102 -6.73 -10.04 0.83
N PHE A 103 -7.91 -10.07 0.23
CA PHE A 103 -8.99 -9.14 0.59
C PHE A 103 -9.43 -9.31 2.04
N GLY A 104 -9.63 -10.55 2.50
CA GLY A 104 -9.94 -10.83 3.91
C GLY A 104 -8.82 -10.39 4.87
N ASP A 105 -7.55 -10.59 4.49
CA ASP A 105 -6.38 -10.11 5.24
C ASP A 105 -6.41 -8.58 5.38
N LEU A 106 -6.72 -7.85 4.29
CA LEU A 106 -6.83 -6.38 4.31
C LEU A 106 -7.95 -5.92 5.24
N CYS A 107 -9.16 -6.45 5.10
CA CYS A 107 -10.27 -6.08 5.98
C CYS A 107 -9.93 -6.28 7.46
N THR A 108 -9.33 -7.43 7.81
CA THR A 108 -8.89 -7.72 9.18
C THR A 108 -7.83 -6.73 9.67
N GLU A 109 -6.93 -6.32 8.78
CA GLU A 109 -5.89 -5.34 9.09
C GLU A 109 -6.47 -3.95 9.38
N ALA A 110 -7.38 -3.47 8.51
CA ALA A 110 -8.07 -2.20 8.72
C ALA A 110 -8.84 -2.19 10.05
N ILE A 111 -9.64 -3.24 10.32
CA ILE A 111 -10.36 -3.41 11.58
C ILE A 111 -9.39 -3.37 12.76
N THR A 112 -8.29 -4.12 12.70
CA THR A 112 -7.31 -4.21 13.79
C THR A 112 -6.71 -2.85 14.12
N LEU A 113 -6.38 -2.05 13.10
CA LEU A 113 -5.78 -0.72 13.28
C LEU A 113 -6.83 0.30 13.72
N HIS A 114 -7.99 0.38 13.07
CA HIS A 114 -9.01 1.38 13.37
C HIS A 114 -9.70 1.18 14.73
N LEU A 115 -9.84 -0.07 15.21
CA LEU A 115 -10.37 -0.31 16.57
C LEU A 115 -9.46 0.28 17.66
N ARG A 116 -8.17 0.41 17.42
CA ARG A 116 -7.22 0.99 18.39
C ARG A 116 -6.86 2.42 18.07
N PHE A 117 -6.78 2.76 16.79
CA PHE A 117 -6.37 4.08 16.29
C PHE A 117 -7.44 4.63 15.33
N PRO A 118 -8.62 5.02 15.84
CA PRO A 118 -9.77 5.38 14.99
C PRO A 118 -9.52 6.63 14.13
N TYR A 119 -8.57 7.46 14.51
CA TYR A 119 -8.17 8.67 13.80
C TYR A 119 -6.97 8.47 12.85
N ALA A 120 -6.32 7.31 12.90
CA ALA A 120 -5.25 7.01 11.95
C ALA A 120 -5.79 6.98 10.51
N VAL A 121 -4.98 7.47 9.58
CA VAL A 121 -5.18 7.27 8.15
C VAL A 121 -4.57 5.92 7.79
N VAL A 122 -5.37 5.00 7.27
CA VAL A 122 -4.92 3.67 6.89
C VAL A 122 -5.17 3.48 5.40
N CYS A 123 -4.08 3.44 4.62
CA CYS A 123 -4.10 3.21 3.19
C CYS A 123 -3.59 1.81 2.85
N ALA A 124 -3.87 1.34 1.66
CA ALA A 124 -3.31 0.08 1.14
C ALA A 124 -2.80 0.26 -0.29
N LEU A 125 -1.68 -0.40 -0.60
CA LEU A 125 -1.16 -0.57 -1.95
C LEU A 125 -1.17 -2.06 -2.29
N PHE A 126 -1.93 -2.44 -3.32
CA PHE A 126 -2.07 -3.82 -3.73
C PHE A 126 -1.42 -4.07 -5.11
N ALA A 127 -0.35 -4.86 -5.16
CA ALA A 127 0.44 -5.07 -6.36
C ALA A 127 0.07 -6.36 -7.11
N PHE A 128 -0.04 -6.23 -8.44
CA PHE A 128 -0.31 -7.31 -9.38
C PHE A 128 0.70 -7.30 -10.53
N PRO A 129 1.25 -8.46 -10.94
CA PRO A 129 2.00 -8.56 -12.17
C PRO A 129 1.06 -8.44 -13.37
N LEU A 130 1.59 -8.01 -14.52
CA LEU A 130 0.85 -7.87 -15.78
C LEU A 130 0.01 -9.10 -16.13
N GLY A 131 0.48 -10.30 -15.82
CA GLY A 131 -0.27 -11.53 -16.05
C GLY A 131 -1.63 -11.60 -15.34
N ALA A 132 -1.83 -10.83 -14.27
CA ALA A 132 -3.13 -10.75 -13.58
C ALA A 132 -4.16 -9.90 -14.35
N ASP A 133 -3.71 -9.06 -15.28
CA ASP A 133 -4.58 -8.30 -16.18
C ASP A 133 -4.81 -9.05 -17.52
N GLN A 134 -4.00 -10.06 -17.78
CA GLN A 134 -4.08 -10.89 -18.99
C GLN A 134 -4.74 -12.25 -18.76
N ASP A 135 -5.23 -12.54 -17.56
CA ASP A 135 -5.73 -13.84 -17.13
C ASP A 135 -7.21 -14.11 -17.53
N LEU A 136 -7.63 -13.59 -18.67
CA LEU A 136 -8.96 -13.84 -19.25
C LEU A 136 -9.15 -15.34 -19.58
N THR A 137 -10.33 -15.86 -19.31
CA THR A 137 -10.73 -17.23 -19.65
C THR A 137 -12.09 -17.26 -20.30
N ALA A 138 -12.43 -18.32 -21.03
CA ALA A 138 -13.76 -18.50 -21.59
C ALA A 138 -14.83 -18.39 -20.48
N GLY A 139 -15.82 -17.52 -20.69
CA GLY A 139 -16.88 -17.24 -19.70
C GLY A 139 -16.51 -16.22 -18.61
N ARG A 140 -15.30 -15.62 -18.69
CA ARG A 140 -14.90 -14.53 -17.78
C ARG A 140 -14.42 -13.33 -18.58
N GLU A 141 -15.27 -12.30 -18.67
CA GLU A 141 -15.03 -11.10 -19.47
C GLU A 141 -14.01 -10.12 -18.83
N GLN A 142 -13.73 -10.24 -17.53
CA GLN A 142 -12.87 -9.33 -16.80
C GLN A 142 -11.65 -10.05 -16.22
N SER A 143 -10.48 -9.42 -16.34
CA SER A 143 -9.25 -9.89 -15.72
C SER A 143 -9.36 -9.92 -14.18
N THR A 144 -8.46 -10.63 -13.52
CA THR A 144 -8.39 -10.59 -12.06
C THR A 144 -8.04 -9.20 -11.57
N PHE A 145 -7.18 -8.45 -12.29
CA PHE A 145 -6.84 -7.07 -11.94
C PHE A 145 -8.06 -6.14 -12.01
N ALA A 146 -8.85 -6.18 -13.09
CA ALA A 146 -10.06 -5.37 -13.21
C ALA A 146 -11.10 -5.69 -12.11
N ARG A 147 -11.27 -6.98 -11.79
CA ARG A 147 -12.15 -7.42 -10.70
C ARG A 147 -11.65 -6.99 -9.32
N ALA A 148 -10.32 -6.98 -9.12
CA ALA A 148 -9.71 -6.55 -7.88
C ALA A 148 -9.99 -5.07 -7.61
N ASN A 149 -9.86 -4.19 -8.61
CA ASN A 149 -10.19 -2.77 -8.47
C ASN A 149 -11.64 -2.56 -8.03
N LYS A 150 -12.60 -3.25 -8.67
CA LYS A 150 -14.02 -3.19 -8.26
C LYS A 150 -14.25 -3.66 -6.82
N LEU A 151 -13.53 -4.70 -6.40
CA LEU A 151 -13.62 -5.23 -5.05
C LEU A 151 -13.02 -4.26 -4.04
N PHE A 152 -11.86 -3.69 -4.31
CA PHE A 152 -11.18 -2.75 -3.42
C PHE A 152 -11.92 -1.42 -3.29
N ALA A 153 -12.60 -0.96 -4.33
CA ALA A 153 -13.49 0.21 -4.25
C ALA A 153 -14.54 0.07 -3.14
N THR A 154 -14.98 -1.15 -2.80
CA THR A 154 -15.98 -1.37 -1.73
C THR A 154 -15.44 -1.10 -0.33
N ILE A 155 -14.12 -1.22 -0.14
CA ILE A 155 -13.43 -1.01 1.16
C ILE A 155 -12.53 0.22 1.16
N SER A 156 -12.55 1.02 0.11
CA SER A 156 -11.87 2.33 0.02
C SER A 156 -12.82 3.46 0.44
N GLY A 157 -12.29 4.66 0.58
CA GLY A 157 -13.07 5.89 0.75
C GLY A 157 -13.58 6.14 2.16
N ARG A 158 -12.88 5.67 3.22
CA ARG A 158 -13.18 6.06 4.59
C ARG A 158 -12.86 7.54 4.81
N ARG A 159 -13.87 8.33 5.19
CA ARG A 159 -13.72 9.79 5.35
C ARG A 159 -13.76 10.25 6.81
N GLY A 160 -14.13 9.41 7.74
CA GLY A 160 -14.21 9.75 9.15
C GLY A 160 -14.19 8.54 10.08
N TYR A 161 -13.93 8.78 11.36
CA TYR A 161 -13.86 7.73 12.39
C TYR A 161 -15.20 6.97 12.58
N SER A 162 -16.32 7.59 12.17
CA SER A 162 -17.66 6.97 12.24
C SER A 162 -17.96 6.01 11.07
N ASN A 163 -17.12 6.01 10.02
CA ASN A 163 -17.27 5.01 8.97
C ASN A 163 -16.80 3.63 9.45
N SER A 164 -17.25 2.59 8.76
CA SER A 164 -16.92 1.20 9.07
C SER A 164 -15.41 0.97 9.20
N ALA A 165 -15.01 0.17 10.19
CA ALA A 165 -13.61 -0.04 10.54
C ALA A 165 -12.83 -0.89 9.50
N GLU A 166 -13.53 -1.67 8.68
CA GLU A 166 -12.93 -2.44 7.58
C GLU A 166 -12.54 -1.59 6.37
N LYS A 167 -13.01 -0.33 6.31
CA LYS A 167 -12.67 0.57 5.21
C LYS A 167 -11.31 1.25 5.44
N PHE A 168 -10.59 1.41 4.35
CA PHE A 168 -9.38 2.22 4.23
C PHE A 168 -9.73 3.64 3.80
N GLU A 169 -8.90 4.60 4.14
CA GLU A 169 -8.97 5.95 3.57
C GLU A 169 -8.70 5.91 2.07
N ASP A 170 -7.78 5.07 1.63
CA ASP A 170 -7.53 4.75 0.23
C ASP A 170 -7.05 3.31 0.05
N VAL A 171 -7.50 2.65 -1.02
CA VAL A 171 -6.89 1.43 -1.56
C VAL A 171 -6.47 1.71 -2.98
N SER A 172 -5.18 1.82 -3.19
CA SER A 172 -4.60 1.94 -4.54
C SER A 172 -4.12 0.58 -5.03
N THR A 173 -4.19 0.36 -6.35
CA THR A 173 -3.65 -0.83 -6.99
C THR A 173 -2.47 -0.49 -7.88
N MET A 174 -1.53 -1.41 -7.96
CA MET A 174 -0.34 -1.31 -8.77
C MET A 174 -0.29 -2.48 -9.76
N LEU A 175 -0.29 -2.19 -11.04
CA LEU A 175 0.03 -3.15 -12.10
C LEU A 175 1.50 -2.98 -12.46
N PHE A 176 2.26 -4.08 -12.54
CA PHE A 176 3.67 -4.01 -12.86
C PHE A 176 4.11 -5.08 -13.86
N GLN A 177 5.08 -4.74 -14.71
CA GLN A 177 5.86 -5.68 -15.48
C GLN A 177 6.95 -6.23 -14.57
N PRO A 178 6.96 -7.56 -14.25
CA PRO A 178 8.06 -8.16 -13.51
C PRO A 178 9.41 -7.94 -14.19
N TYR A 179 10.45 -7.73 -13.38
CA TYR A 179 11.80 -7.68 -13.91
C TYR A 179 12.20 -9.03 -14.52
N ASP A 180 12.72 -9.00 -15.74
CA ASP A 180 13.33 -10.12 -16.44
C ASP A 180 14.61 -9.62 -17.15
N PRO A 181 15.81 -10.15 -16.84
CA PRO A 181 17.05 -9.68 -17.47
C PRO A 181 17.10 -9.90 -18.99
N ASN A 182 16.23 -10.76 -19.53
CA ASN A 182 16.13 -11.07 -20.96
C ASN A 182 14.79 -10.64 -21.57
N GLY A 183 13.95 -9.98 -20.79
CA GLY A 183 12.60 -9.57 -21.17
C GLY A 183 12.47 -8.06 -21.42
N PRO A 184 11.24 -7.56 -21.51
CA PRO A 184 10.98 -6.13 -21.61
C PRO A 184 11.35 -5.41 -20.31
N ASP A 185 11.64 -4.10 -20.44
CA ASP A 185 11.93 -3.27 -19.29
C ASP A 185 10.78 -3.28 -18.27
N PRO A 186 11.09 -3.34 -16.97
CA PRO A 186 10.07 -3.30 -15.94
C PRO A 186 9.40 -1.90 -15.90
N TRP A 187 8.12 -1.90 -15.64
CA TRP A 187 7.33 -0.69 -15.46
C TRP A 187 6.28 -0.88 -14.37
N VAL A 188 5.78 0.22 -13.85
CA VAL A 188 4.72 0.28 -12.84
C VAL A 188 3.64 1.24 -13.30
N CYS A 189 2.37 0.91 -13.04
CA CYS A 189 1.24 1.77 -13.24
C CYS A 189 0.33 1.71 -12.00
N LEU A 190 0.09 2.86 -11.39
CA LEU A 190 -0.79 2.99 -10.24
C LEU A 190 -2.21 3.35 -10.68
N TYR A 191 -3.19 2.84 -9.92
CA TYR A 191 -4.61 3.14 -10.13
C TYR A 191 -5.27 3.45 -8.78
N ASN A 192 -6.11 4.46 -8.75
CA ASN A 192 -7.07 4.65 -7.67
C ASN A 192 -8.18 3.61 -7.80
N SER A 193 -8.49 2.85 -6.76
CA SER A 193 -9.50 1.79 -6.87
C SER A 193 -10.94 2.32 -6.95
N GLU A 194 -11.23 3.51 -6.40
CA GLU A 194 -12.58 4.11 -6.42
C GLU A 194 -12.94 4.60 -7.83
N THR A 195 -12.00 5.30 -8.50
CA THR A 195 -12.25 5.89 -9.83
C THR A 195 -11.75 5.01 -10.97
N TYR A 196 -10.86 4.08 -10.69
CA TYR A 196 -10.14 3.25 -11.66
C TYR A 196 -9.29 4.08 -12.63
N GLU A 197 -8.90 5.28 -12.23
CA GLU A 197 -8.02 6.16 -12.99
C GLU A 197 -6.56 5.90 -12.67
N LYS A 198 -5.71 6.06 -13.70
CA LYS A 198 -4.26 5.99 -13.53
C LYS A 198 -3.76 7.22 -12.79
N MET A 199 -2.73 7.03 -11.96
CA MET A 199 -2.06 8.13 -11.28
C MET A 199 -0.55 7.97 -11.36
N SER A 200 0.18 9.09 -11.26
CA SER A 200 1.64 9.06 -11.08
C SER A 200 2.02 8.73 -9.64
N GLU A 201 3.29 8.40 -9.39
CA GLU A 201 3.80 8.19 -8.04
C GLU A 201 3.67 9.47 -7.19
N GLU A 202 3.94 10.64 -7.78
CA GLU A 202 3.80 11.94 -7.12
C GLU A 202 2.33 12.20 -6.70
N ALA A 203 1.38 11.90 -7.59
CA ALA A 203 -0.05 12.04 -7.30
C ALA A 203 -0.49 11.08 -6.17
N TYR A 204 0.05 9.85 -6.15
CA TYR A 204 -0.21 8.88 -5.09
C TYR A 204 0.27 9.39 -3.72
N PHE A 205 1.51 9.89 -3.63
CA PHE A 205 2.04 10.41 -2.37
C PHE A 205 1.35 11.71 -1.93
N ALA A 206 1.04 12.59 -2.87
CA ALA A 206 0.26 13.81 -2.60
C ALA A 206 -1.15 13.51 -2.10
N MET A 207 -1.81 12.50 -2.64
CA MET A 207 -3.13 12.02 -2.19
C MET A 207 -3.05 11.53 -0.74
N ILE A 208 -2.08 10.69 -0.37
CA ILE A 208 -1.91 10.20 1.01
C ILE A 208 -1.67 11.38 1.96
N LYS A 209 -0.82 12.35 1.56
CA LYS A 209 -0.59 13.58 2.34
C LYS A 209 -1.89 14.37 2.55
N SER A 210 -2.69 14.52 1.49
CA SER A 210 -3.98 15.21 1.56
C SER A 210 -4.95 14.52 2.51
N LEU A 211 -5.05 13.20 2.47
CA LEU A 211 -5.87 12.41 3.40
C LEU A 211 -5.40 12.58 4.85
N TYR A 212 -4.08 12.56 5.07
CA TYR A 212 -3.50 12.79 6.39
C TYR A 212 -3.82 14.18 6.91
N ASN A 213 -3.57 15.23 6.11
CA ASN A 213 -3.81 16.62 6.50
C ASN A 213 -5.30 16.91 6.78
N ALA A 214 -6.20 16.33 5.97
CA ALA A 214 -7.63 16.44 6.21
C ALA A 214 -8.08 15.79 7.53
N ARG A 215 -7.40 14.71 7.96
CA ARG A 215 -7.66 14.02 9.23
C ARG A 215 -6.98 14.68 10.43
N ASN A 216 -5.84 15.34 10.23
CA ASN A 216 -4.98 15.91 11.28
C ASN A 216 -4.76 17.42 11.07
N PRO A 217 -5.80 18.26 11.16
CA PRO A 217 -5.70 19.69 10.84
C PRO A 217 -4.79 20.48 11.78
N HIS A 218 -4.43 19.92 12.95
CA HIS A 218 -3.52 20.52 13.91
C HIS A 218 -2.09 20.00 13.82
N ALA A 219 -1.81 19.09 12.86
CA ALA A 219 -0.50 18.48 12.67
C ALA A 219 -0.21 18.31 11.17
N LEU A 220 -0.39 19.39 10.41
CA LEU A 220 -0.23 19.40 8.95
C LEU A 220 1.20 19.04 8.55
N ILE A 221 1.32 18.21 7.53
CA ILE A 221 2.60 17.87 6.91
C ILE A 221 2.88 18.86 5.78
N GLY A 222 4.07 19.51 5.82
CA GLY A 222 4.58 20.38 4.75
C GLY A 222 4.04 21.81 4.74
N GLU A 223 3.40 22.27 5.82
CA GLU A 223 3.38 23.69 6.18
C GLU A 223 4.56 23.89 7.13
N GLU A 224 5.50 24.76 6.76
CA GLU A 224 6.49 25.27 7.72
C GLU A 224 5.67 25.89 8.86
N ASN A 225 5.90 25.45 10.09
CA ASN A 225 5.37 26.11 11.27
C ASN A 225 5.97 27.54 11.28
N ILE A 226 5.28 28.48 10.64
CA ILE A 226 5.41 29.91 10.94
C ILE A 226 4.62 30.12 12.24
N ALA A 227 5.00 29.41 13.31
CA ALA A 227 4.74 29.85 14.66
C ALA A 227 5.79 30.94 14.90
N GLY A 228 5.36 32.18 14.65
CA GLY A 228 6.12 33.34 15.05
C GLY A 228 6.46 33.23 16.53
N ASP A 229 7.74 33.37 16.82
CA ASP A 229 8.19 33.92 18.08
C ASP A 229 7.57 35.32 18.19
N GLU A 230 6.41 35.41 18.80
CA GLU A 230 5.96 36.64 19.40
C GLU A 230 6.15 36.47 20.91
N GLU A 231 7.12 37.25 21.41
CA GLU A 231 7.49 37.52 22.79
C GLU A 231 6.28 37.98 23.65
#